data_c3a5dba3668a4f12b7382af2cd119b7c
#
_entry.id   c3a5dba3668a4f12b7382af2cd119b7c
#
_cell.length_a   1.000
_cell.length_b   1.000
_cell.length_c   1.000
_cell.angle_alpha   90.00
_cell.angle_beta   90.00
_cell.angle_gamma   90.00
#
_symmetry.space_group_name_H-M   'P 1'
#
loop_
_entity.id
_entity.type
_entity.pdbx_description
1 polymer ?
#
loop_
_entity_poly.entity_id
_entity_poly.type
_entity_poly.pdbx_seq_one_letter_code
_entity_poly.pdbx_strand_id
1 'polypeptide(L)' 'MDLESAIMLAVSILLLIYLTYALLRPEKF' A
#
# COMPACT_ATOMS: atom_id res chain seq x y z
N MET A 1 1.55 -15.27 -14.14
CA MET A 1 0.96 -14.11 -13.48
C MET A 1 -0.42 -13.84 -14.04
N ASP A 2 -1.38 -13.98 -13.21
CA ASP A 2 -2.74 -13.72 -13.65
C ASP A 2 -3.12 -12.29 -13.34
N LEU A 3 -4.18 -11.84 -13.95
CA LEU A 3 -4.69 -10.50 -13.69
C LEU A 3 -5.01 -10.36 -12.21
N GLU A 4 -5.53 -11.43 -11.63
CA GLU A 4 -5.88 -11.42 -10.23
C GLU A 4 -4.65 -11.18 -9.36
N SER A 5 -3.57 -11.88 -9.67
CA SER A 5 -2.33 -11.71 -8.91
C SER A 5 -1.78 -10.30 -9.07
N ALA A 6 -1.89 -9.75 -10.26
CA ALA A 6 -1.39 -8.41 -10.51
C ALA A 6 -2.16 -7.40 -9.68
N ILE A 7 -3.47 -7.58 -9.58
CA ILE A 7 -4.30 -6.68 -8.80
C ILE A 7 -3.92 -6.77 -7.33
N MET A 8 -3.72 -7.98 -6.85
CA MET A 8 -3.35 -8.16 -5.45
C MET A 8 -2.01 -7.53 -5.14
N LEU A 9 -1.06 -7.67 -6.05
CA LEU A 9 0.25 -7.06 -5.87
C LEU A 9 0.13 -5.55 -5.81
N ALA A 10 -0.66 -4.98 -6.69
CA ALA A 10 -0.85 -3.53 -6.72
C ALA A 10 -1.44 -3.05 -5.40
N VAL A 11 -2.45 -3.75 -4.91
CA VAL A 11 -3.09 -3.37 -3.66
C VAL A 11 -2.12 -3.47 -2.50
N SER A 12 -1.31 -4.53 -2.49
CA SER A 12 -0.35 -4.72 -1.42
C SER A 12 0.67 -3.58 -1.40
N ILE A 13 1.16 -3.19 -2.56
CA ILE A 13 2.13 -2.11 -2.65
C ILE A 13 1.51 -0.81 -2.17
N LEU A 14 0.28 -0.55 -2.56
CA LEU A 14 -0.39 0.67 -2.13
C LEU A 14 -0.57 0.69 -0.62
N LEU A 15 -0.91 -0.44 -0.03
CA LEU A 15 -1.07 -0.51 1.41
C LEU A 15 0.26 -0.29 2.12
N LEU A 16 1.33 -0.85 1.58
CA LEU A 16 2.64 -0.66 2.19
C LEU A 16 3.04 0.80 2.16
N ILE A 17 2.83 1.45 1.04
CA ILE A 17 3.15 2.86 0.90
C ILE A 17 2.31 3.68 1.87
N TYR A 18 1.03 3.35 1.95
CA TYR A 18 0.13 4.07 2.83
C TYR A 18 0.57 3.96 4.28
N LEU A 19 0.90 2.74 4.73
CA LEU A 19 1.33 2.53 6.10
C LEU A 19 2.64 3.23 6.38
N THR A 20 3.57 3.16 5.44
CA THR A 20 4.86 3.82 5.61
C THR A 20 4.66 5.33 5.72
N TYR A 21 3.82 5.87 4.88
CA TYR A 21 3.55 7.30 4.90
C TYR A 21 2.92 7.71 6.22
N ALA A 22 2.01 6.89 6.72
CA ALA A 22 1.35 7.18 7.99
C ALA A 22 2.34 7.20 9.14
N LEU A 23 3.33 6.33 9.08
CA LEU A 23 4.35 6.28 10.12
C LEU A 23 5.26 7.49 10.07
N LEU A 24 5.58 7.93 8.87
CA LEU A 24 6.46 9.09 8.73
C LEU A 24 5.74 10.37 9.07
N ARG A 25 4.42 10.41 8.90
CA ARG A 25 3.65 11.60 9.23
C ARG A 25 2.45 11.24 10.09
N PRO A 26 2.71 10.88 11.33
CA PRO A 26 1.64 10.47 12.25
C PRO A 26 0.73 11.63 12.61
N GLU A 27 1.19 12.82 12.47
CA GLU A 27 0.40 13.97 12.84
C GLU A 27 -0.68 14.29 11.82
N LYS A 28 -0.79 13.49 10.84
CA LYS A 28 -1.79 13.70 9.86
C LYS A 28 -3.19 13.68 10.45
N PHE A 29 -3.35 13.24 11.56
CA PHE A 29 -4.60 13.12 12.21
C PHE A 29 -5.17 14.47 12.70
#